data_50c58a195d8823c7e3dc34297b01bfb5
#
_entry.id   50c58a195d8823c7e3dc34297b01bfb5
#
_cell.length_a   1.000
_cell.length_b   1.000
_cell.length_c   1.000
_cell.angle_alpha   90.00
_cell.angle_beta   90.00
_cell.angle_gamma   90.00
#
_symmetry.space_group_name_H-M   'P 1'
#
loop_
_entity.id
_entity.type
_entity.pdbx_description
1 polymer ?
#
loop_
_entity_poly.entity_id
_entity_poly.type
_entity_poly.pdbx_seq_one_letter_code
_entity_poly.pdbx_strand_id
1 'polypeptide(L)'
;LGYDKSYSSVNEPNAAEHTGAIHGRATWDHAIEHHGTTLVTHGPVALDFGACGKGYLVDLIAERLGAAQSDLRYVIDAGGDLLVHTSEPITIALEDPSDPANAVGVAEISQGAFCASSPSRRHWTDAAGHQLHHLLNAIDGVPVNSVAATWVAATPPSLATAQADGLATALFTTPAAQLRAHFPFECAILTADRSAAQSPDFPGSFFMR
;
A
#
# COMPACT_ATOMS: atom_id res chain seq x y z
N LEU A 1 2.32 18.82 -6.69
CA LEU A 1 2.44 18.58 -5.26
C LEU A 1 3.81 18.05 -4.82
N GLY A 2 4.71 17.68 -5.72
CA GLY A 2 6.03 17.11 -5.41
C GLY A 2 6.14 15.58 -5.56
N TYR A 3 5.05 14.89 -5.75
CA TYR A 3 5.05 13.51 -6.20
C TYR A 3 5.01 13.50 -7.74
N ASP A 4 6.16 13.72 -8.33
CA ASP A 4 6.38 13.81 -9.77
C ASP A 4 7.21 12.62 -10.29
N LYS A 5 7.48 12.60 -11.60
CA LYS A 5 8.30 11.57 -12.26
C LYS A 5 9.73 11.46 -11.71
N SER A 6 10.21 12.48 -11.00
CA SER A 6 11.55 12.54 -10.40
C SER A 6 11.54 12.24 -8.91
N TYR A 7 10.36 12.05 -8.31
CA TYR A 7 10.15 11.89 -6.85
C TYR A 7 10.85 13.01 -6.07
N SER A 8 10.70 14.24 -6.55
CA SER A 8 11.44 15.40 -6.03
C SER A 8 11.06 15.77 -4.61
N SER A 9 9.82 15.46 -4.18
CA SER A 9 9.24 15.90 -2.91
C SER A 9 9.29 17.43 -2.72
N VAL A 10 9.29 18.15 -3.84
CA VAL A 10 9.33 19.63 -3.88
C VAL A 10 8.13 20.12 -4.68
N ASN A 11 7.39 21.07 -4.11
CA ASN A 11 6.24 21.64 -4.79
C ASN A 11 6.68 22.52 -5.97
N GLU A 12 5.96 22.40 -7.06
CA GLU A 12 6.02 23.39 -8.14
C GLU A 12 5.54 24.77 -7.63
N PRO A 13 6.07 25.88 -8.17
CA PRO A 13 5.71 27.24 -7.72
C PRO A 13 4.20 27.53 -7.77
N ASN A 14 3.47 26.88 -8.66
CA ASN A 14 2.01 27.01 -8.84
C ASN A 14 1.22 25.80 -8.31
N ALA A 15 1.81 24.99 -7.42
CA ALA A 15 1.19 23.76 -6.91
C ALA A 15 -0.18 24.01 -6.27
N ALA A 16 -0.38 25.15 -5.62
CA ALA A 16 -1.66 25.51 -5.01
C ALA A 16 -2.81 25.62 -6.02
N GLU A 17 -2.51 26.04 -7.27
CA GLU A 17 -3.50 26.13 -8.35
C GLU A 17 -3.95 24.75 -8.85
N HIS A 18 -3.15 23.71 -8.59
CA HIS A 18 -3.40 22.34 -9.03
C HIS A 18 -3.87 21.43 -7.90
N THR A 19 -3.85 21.89 -6.65
CA THR A 19 -4.32 21.12 -5.51
C THR A 19 -5.84 20.98 -5.55
N GLY A 20 -6.35 19.77 -5.32
CA GLY A 20 -7.77 19.50 -5.27
C GLY A 20 -8.47 19.42 -6.62
N ALA A 21 -7.74 19.51 -7.74
CA ALA A 21 -8.34 19.47 -9.08
C ALA A 21 -7.95 18.20 -9.84
N ILE A 22 -8.93 17.57 -10.47
CA ILE A 22 -8.72 16.40 -11.36
C ILE A 22 -8.20 16.85 -12.74
N HIS A 23 -8.40 18.09 -13.13
CA HIS A 23 -7.92 18.72 -14.38
C HIS A 23 -8.22 17.93 -15.67
N GLY A 24 -9.41 17.31 -15.75
CA GLY A 24 -9.82 16.55 -16.94
C GLY A 24 -8.96 15.32 -17.24
N ARG A 25 -8.22 14.78 -16.25
CA ARG A 25 -7.48 13.55 -16.42
C ARG A 25 -8.41 12.39 -16.78
N ALA A 26 -7.98 11.59 -17.74
CA ALA A 26 -8.70 10.38 -18.11
C ALA A 26 -8.74 9.39 -16.93
N THR A 27 -9.89 8.78 -16.72
CA THR A 27 -10.04 7.67 -15.76
C THR A 27 -9.66 6.35 -16.43
N TRP A 28 -9.39 5.33 -15.63
CA TRP A 28 -9.10 3.98 -16.12
C TRP A 28 -10.16 3.51 -17.12
N ASP A 29 -11.43 3.56 -16.77
CA ASP A 29 -12.55 3.05 -17.57
C ASP A 29 -12.71 3.75 -18.95
N HIS A 30 -12.20 4.97 -19.09
CA HIS A 30 -12.27 5.72 -20.35
C HIS A 30 -10.99 5.65 -21.17
N ALA A 31 -9.85 5.39 -20.52
CA ALA A 31 -8.54 5.47 -21.17
C ALA A 31 -7.97 4.11 -21.55
N ILE A 32 -8.43 3.03 -20.91
CA ILE A 32 -7.80 1.71 -21.01
C ILE A 32 -8.87 0.64 -21.18
N GLU A 33 -8.65 -0.25 -22.15
CA GLU A 33 -9.34 -1.52 -22.24
C GLU A 33 -8.39 -2.66 -21.84
N HIS A 34 -8.90 -3.64 -21.10
CA HIS A 34 -8.13 -4.77 -20.61
C HIS A 34 -8.64 -6.08 -21.24
N HIS A 35 -7.78 -6.78 -21.96
CA HIS A 35 -8.08 -8.05 -22.62
C HIS A 35 -7.04 -9.11 -22.23
N GLY A 36 -7.29 -9.86 -21.17
CA GLY A 36 -6.34 -10.85 -20.65
C GLY A 36 -5.02 -10.21 -20.19
N THR A 37 -3.93 -10.43 -20.93
CA THR A 37 -2.61 -9.83 -20.62
C THR A 37 -2.33 -8.56 -21.45
N THR A 38 -3.29 -8.08 -22.22
CA THR A 38 -3.14 -6.94 -23.12
C THR A 38 -3.91 -5.73 -22.58
N LEU A 39 -3.23 -4.58 -22.51
CA LEU A 39 -3.86 -3.28 -22.29
C LEU A 39 -3.89 -2.50 -23.61
N VAL A 40 -5.05 -2.01 -23.96
CA VAL A 40 -5.23 -1.09 -25.10
C VAL A 40 -5.52 0.29 -24.57
N THR A 41 -4.74 1.29 -25.01
CA THR A 41 -4.91 2.68 -24.58
C THR A 41 -5.49 3.53 -25.71
N HIS A 42 -6.47 4.36 -25.39
CA HIS A 42 -7.14 5.26 -26.35
C HIS A 42 -6.49 6.62 -26.46
N GLY A 43 -5.25 6.74 -26.04
CA GLY A 43 -4.42 7.95 -26.08
C GLY A 43 -3.20 7.81 -25.17
N PRO A 44 -2.41 8.87 -25.02
CA PRO A 44 -1.30 8.85 -24.08
C PRO A 44 -1.81 8.68 -22.63
N VAL A 45 -1.29 7.66 -21.92
CA VAL A 45 -1.58 7.43 -20.51
C VAL A 45 -0.27 7.32 -19.72
N ALA A 46 -0.29 7.79 -18.48
CA ALA A 46 0.78 7.54 -17.51
C ALA A 46 0.27 6.51 -16.50
N LEU A 47 1.01 5.42 -16.35
CA LEU A 47 0.72 4.38 -15.36
C LEU A 47 1.77 4.45 -14.25
N ASP A 48 1.33 4.47 -13.01
CA ASP A 48 2.17 4.39 -11.82
C ASP A 48 1.92 3.04 -11.12
N PHE A 49 2.99 2.27 -10.94
CA PHE A 49 2.98 0.98 -10.26
C PHE A 49 3.50 1.07 -8.82
N GLY A 50 3.66 2.26 -8.28
CA GLY A 50 4.22 2.52 -6.95
C GLY A 50 3.47 1.83 -5.81
N ALA A 51 2.18 1.54 -6.00
CA ALA A 51 1.34 0.89 -5.00
C ALA A 51 1.39 -0.65 -5.01
N CYS A 52 2.00 -1.29 -6.04
CA CYS A 52 2.03 -2.76 -6.13
C CYS A 52 3.35 -3.31 -6.72
N GLY A 53 4.21 -2.43 -7.21
CA GLY A 53 5.43 -2.83 -7.91
C GLY A 53 6.48 -3.48 -7.01
N LYS A 54 6.57 -3.06 -5.74
CA LYS A 54 7.47 -3.69 -4.76
C LYS A 54 6.98 -5.10 -4.43
N GLY A 55 5.69 -5.24 -4.11
CA GLY A 55 5.07 -6.52 -3.85
C GLY A 55 5.19 -7.47 -5.06
N TYR A 56 5.03 -6.97 -6.28
CA TYR A 56 5.23 -7.78 -7.48
C TYR A 56 6.66 -8.29 -7.64
N LEU A 57 7.66 -7.46 -7.35
CA LEU A 57 9.06 -7.90 -7.34
C LEU A 57 9.31 -9.01 -6.31
N VAL A 58 8.73 -8.89 -5.11
CA VAL A 58 8.80 -9.92 -4.07
C VAL A 58 8.21 -11.24 -4.55
N ASP A 59 7.05 -11.21 -5.22
CA ASP A 59 6.42 -12.41 -5.78
C ASP A 59 7.30 -13.07 -6.86
N LEU A 60 7.95 -12.30 -7.74
CA LEU A 60 8.87 -12.80 -8.74
C LEU A 60 10.11 -13.47 -8.12
N ILE A 61 10.66 -12.90 -7.03
CA ILE A 61 11.77 -13.48 -6.29
C ILE A 61 11.33 -14.81 -5.66
N ALA A 62 10.17 -14.84 -5.03
CA ALA A 62 9.62 -16.04 -4.40
C ALA A 62 9.39 -17.18 -5.40
N GLU A 63 8.89 -16.87 -6.59
CA GLU A 63 8.72 -17.83 -7.68
C GLU A 63 10.08 -18.46 -8.07
N ARG A 64 11.13 -17.64 -8.17
CA ARG A 64 12.48 -18.11 -8.49
C ARG A 64 13.10 -18.97 -7.39
N LEU A 65 12.87 -18.60 -6.12
CA LEU A 65 13.33 -19.39 -4.97
C LEU A 65 12.62 -20.75 -4.93
N GLY A 66 11.30 -20.78 -5.09
CA GLY A 66 10.52 -22.02 -5.12
C GLY A 66 10.86 -22.94 -6.29
N ALA A 67 11.21 -22.37 -7.45
CA ALA A 67 11.69 -23.15 -8.60
C ALA A 67 13.09 -23.73 -8.38
N ALA A 68 13.94 -23.07 -7.60
CA ALA A 68 15.28 -23.56 -7.27
C ALA A 68 15.25 -24.64 -6.18
N GLN A 69 14.39 -24.48 -5.18
CA GLN A 69 14.27 -25.42 -4.06
C GLN A 69 12.85 -25.32 -3.44
N SER A 70 12.04 -26.37 -3.60
CA SER A 70 10.63 -26.39 -3.24
C SER A 70 10.32 -26.36 -1.74
N ASP A 71 11.26 -26.79 -0.90
CA ASP A 71 11.13 -26.85 0.57
C ASP A 71 11.89 -25.70 1.26
N LEU A 72 12.36 -24.71 0.51
CA LEU A 72 13.06 -23.56 1.04
C LEU A 72 12.13 -22.72 1.94
N ARG A 73 12.63 -22.38 3.13
CA ARG A 73 11.98 -21.44 4.02
C ARG A 73 12.64 -20.08 3.89
N TYR A 74 11.83 -19.04 3.78
CA TYR A 74 12.34 -17.69 3.56
C TYR A 74 11.39 -16.62 4.09
N VAL A 75 11.94 -15.46 4.31
CA VAL A 75 11.23 -14.19 4.43
C VAL A 75 11.87 -13.25 3.42
N ILE A 76 11.06 -12.68 2.54
CA ILE A 76 11.50 -11.62 1.63
C ILE A 76 10.89 -10.32 2.15
N ASP A 77 11.72 -9.30 2.34
CA ASP A 77 11.31 -7.97 2.81
C ASP A 77 11.76 -6.92 1.78
N ALA A 78 10.82 -6.21 1.22
CA ALA A 78 11.03 -5.09 0.30
C ALA A 78 10.62 -3.75 0.92
N GLY A 79 11.12 -3.48 2.15
CA GLY A 79 10.85 -2.23 2.85
C GLY A 79 9.45 -2.13 3.44
N GLY A 80 8.99 -3.21 4.08
CA GLY A 80 7.69 -3.32 4.72
C GLY A 80 6.66 -4.10 3.91
N ASP A 81 7.02 -4.57 2.70
CA ASP A 81 6.22 -5.52 1.94
C ASP A 81 6.90 -6.89 2.02
N LEU A 82 6.31 -7.75 2.84
CA LEU A 82 6.88 -9.04 3.19
C LEU A 82 6.14 -10.19 2.50
N LEU A 83 6.91 -11.20 2.08
CA LEU A 83 6.39 -12.53 1.82
C LEU A 83 7.08 -13.53 2.75
N VAL A 84 6.26 -14.23 3.53
CA VAL A 84 6.70 -15.17 4.55
C VAL A 84 6.38 -16.58 4.12
N HIS A 85 7.37 -17.47 4.18
CA HIS A 85 7.25 -18.90 3.99
C HIS A 85 8.13 -19.64 4.99
N THR A 86 7.62 -19.86 6.20
CA THR A 86 8.33 -20.43 7.34
C THR A 86 7.50 -21.52 7.99
N SER A 87 8.14 -22.40 8.78
CA SER A 87 7.43 -23.44 9.55
C SER A 87 6.78 -22.91 10.84
N GLU A 88 7.40 -21.89 11.42
CA GLU A 88 6.93 -21.25 12.65
C GLU A 88 6.57 -19.81 12.33
N PRO A 89 5.56 -19.24 12.99
CA PRO A 89 5.23 -17.83 12.82
C PRO A 89 6.40 -16.91 13.17
N ILE A 90 6.56 -15.86 12.40
CA ILE A 90 7.40 -14.71 12.74
C ILE A 90 6.54 -13.60 13.32
N THR A 91 7.06 -12.87 14.27
CA THR A 91 6.39 -11.69 14.84
C THR A 91 6.80 -10.45 14.07
N ILE A 92 5.82 -9.70 13.57
CA ILE A 92 5.98 -8.46 12.84
C ILE A 92 5.41 -7.32 13.67
N ALA A 93 6.22 -6.30 13.94
CA ALA A 93 5.75 -5.10 14.62
C ALA A 93 4.91 -4.24 13.67
N LEU A 94 3.76 -3.77 14.14
CA LEU A 94 2.98 -2.72 13.48
C LEU A 94 3.59 -1.37 13.87
N GLU A 95 4.46 -0.82 13.00
CA GLU A 95 5.20 0.42 13.27
C GLU A 95 4.25 1.59 13.59
N ASP A 96 4.53 2.36 14.62
CA ASP A 96 3.80 3.58 14.92
C ASP A 96 4.14 4.66 13.87
N PRO A 97 3.18 5.14 13.05
CA PRO A 97 3.47 6.12 12.02
C PRO A 97 3.93 7.47 12.56
N SER A 98 3.73 7.74 13.86
CA SER A 98 4.19 8.98 14.52
C SER A 98 5.53 8.83 15.23
N ASP A 99 5.96 7.60 15.50
CA ASP A 99 7.25 7.30 16.14
C ASP A 99 7.77 5.94 15.66
N PRO A 100 8.62 5.91 14.61
CA PRO A 100 9.14 4.66 14.04
C PRO A 100 9.99 3.80 14.98
N ALA A 101 10.37 4.31 16.16
CA ALA A 101 11.04 3.51 17.19
C ALA A 101 10.07 2.66 18.02
N ASN A 102 8.78 2.89 17.87
CA ASN A 102 7.71 2.21 18.60
C ASN A 102 6.78 1.44 17.67
N ALA A 103 6.01 0.53 18.26
CA ALA A 103 4.95 -0.20 17.61
C ALA A 103 3.60 0.10 18.25
N VAL A 104 2.53 0.04 17.45
CA VAL A 104 1.13 0.16 17.92
C VAL A 104 0.48 -1.21 18.11
N GLY A 105 1.12 -2.27 17.69
CA GLY A 105 0.64 -3.64 17.75
C GLY A 105 1.64 -4.63 17.18
N VAL A 106 1.22 -5.90 17.08
CA VAL A 106 2.00 -6.97 16.47
C VAL A 106 1.11 -7.86 15.61
N ALA A 107 1.71 -8.51 14.63
CA ALA A 107 1.13 -9.59 13.84
C ALA A 107 2.04 -10.83 13.87
N GLU A 108 1.46 -12.01 13.68
CA GLU A 108 2.19 -13.28 13.60
C GLU A 108 1.83 -14.01 12.31
N ILE A 109 2.82 -14.25 11.46
CA ILE A 109 2.62 -14.85 10.14
C ILE A 109 3.68 -15.91 9.88
N SER A 110 3.24 -17.08 9.37
CA SER A 110 4.13 -18.15 8.88
C SER A 110 4.05 -18.33 7.37
N GLN A 111 2.90 -17.97 6.77
CA GLN A 111 2.65 -18.18 5.35
C GLN A 111 1.87 -16.98 4.77
N GLY A 112 2.31 -16.47 3.61
CA GLY A 112 1.62 -15.43 2.86
C GLY A 112 2.29 -14.07 2.91
N ALA A 113 1.62 -13.09 2.34
CA ALA A 113 2.09 -11.71 2.25
C ALA A 113 1.62 -10.89 3.45
N PHE A 114 2.47 -9.96 3.87
CA PHE A 114 2.14 -8.94 4.85
C PHE A 114 2.72 -7.61 4.38
N CYS A 115 1.85 -6.66 4.05
CA CYS A 115 2.26 -5.38 3.50
C CYS A 115 1.69 -4.23 4.32
N ALA A 116 2.42 -3.13 4.37
CA ALA A 116 2.02 -1.94 5.11
C ALA A 116 2.14 -0.69 4.24
N SER A 117 1.21 0.24 4.42
CA SER A 117 1.28 1.58 3.83
C SER A 117 1.14 2.65 4.89
N SER A 118 1.98 3.67 4.80
CA SER A 118 1.95 4.85 5.67
C SER A 118 2.60 6.04 4.98
N PRO A 119 2.11 7.28 5.20
CA PRO A 119 2.77 8.49 4.74
C PRO A 119 4.02 8.84 5.55
N SER A 120 4.29 8.19 6.69
CA SER A 120 5.31 8.57 7.68
C SER A 120 6.71 8.78 7.12
N ARG A 121 7.10 8.01 6.09
CA ARG A 121 8.45 8.06 5.48
C ARG A 121 8.54 8.92 4.21
N ARG A 122 7.41 9.30 3.60
CA ARG A 122 7.35 10.06 2.35
C ARG A 122 6.37 11.21 2.48
N HIS A 123 6.76 12.19 3.27
CA HIS A 123 6.00 13.42 3.47
C HIS A 123 6.92 14.64 3.33
N TRP A 124 6.33 15.77 3.00
CA TRP A 124 6.99 17.06 2.88
C TRP A 124 6.01 18.18 3.23
N THR A 125 6.52 19.39 3.36
CA THR A 125 5.70 20.54 3.72
C THR A 125 5.72 21.54 2.57
N ASP A 126 4.55 22.08 2.20
CA ASP A 126 4.48 23.15 1.22
C ASP A 126 4.90 24.52 1.82
N ALA A 127 4.98 25.54 0.96
CA ALA A 127 5.37 26.90 1.38
C ALA A 127 4.36 27.53 2.36
N ALA A 128 3.13 27.04 2.42
CA ALA A 128 2.09 27.51 3.33
C ALA A 128 2.05 26.72 4.66
N GLY A 129 2.91 25.70 4.82
CA GLY A 129 2.98 24.86 6.00
C GLY A 129 2.06 23.64 5.99
N HIS A 130 1.41 23.33 4.88
CA HIS A 130 0.57 22.14 4.78
C HIS A 130 1.43 20.88 4.65
N GLN A 131 1.05 19.84 5.37
CA GLN A 131 1.69 18.53 5.24
C GLN A 131 1.17 17.83 3.98
N LEU A 132 2.08 17.41 3.15
CA LEU A 132 1.82 16.69 1.91
C LEU A 132 2.51 15.33 1.95
N HIS A 133 1.95 14.35 1.24
CA HIS A 133 2.53 13.04 1.06
C HIS A 133 2.04 12.39 -0.24
N HIS A 134 2.59 11.23 -0.57
CA HIS A 134 2.37 10.55 -1.84
C HIS A 134 1.04 9.79 -1.96
N LEU A 135 0.33 9.54 -0.84
CA LEU A 135 -0.96 8.85 -0.85
C LEU A 135 -2.07 9.86 -1.14
N LEU A 136 -2.38 10.00 -2.42
CA LEU A 136 -3.35 10.96 -2.93
C LEU A 136 -4.70 10.30 -3.20
N ASN A 137 -5.78 10.97 -2.86
CA ASN A 137 -7.10 10.59 -3.32
C ASN A 137 -7.24 10.97 -4.80
N ALA A 138 -7.47 9.99 -5.67
CA ALA A 138 -7.58 10.20 -7.10
C ALA A 138 -8.83 11.00 -7.52
N ILE A 139 -9.84 11.11 -6.64
CA ILE A 139 -11.09 11.83 -6.92
C ILE A 139 -10.88 13.35 -6.77
N ASP A 140 -10.22 13.78 -5.71
CA ASP A 140 -10.03 15.20 -5.40
C ASP A 140 -8.59 15.69 -5.54
N GLY A 141 -7.63 14.77 -5.72
CA GLY A 141 -6.22 15.08 -5.94
C GLY A 141 -5.48 15.58 -4.70
N VAL A 142 -6.05 15.42 -3.51
CA VAL A 142 -5.41 15.84 -2.26
C VAL A 142 -4.86 14.65 -1.46
N PRO A 143 -3.85 14.87 -0.60
CA PRO A 143 -3.38 13.83 0.33
C PRO A 143 -4.46 13.35 1.28
N VAL A 144 -4.49 12.04 1.54
CA VAL A 144 -5.46 11.45 2.48
C VAL A 144 -4.94 11.57 3.89
N ASN A 145 -5.54 12.45 4.69
CA ASN A 145 -5.09 12.74 6.06
C ASN A 145 -5.93 12.04 7.14
N SER A 146 -6.94 11.24 6.78
CA SER A 146 -7.80 10.53 7.75
C SER A 146 -7.22 9.21 8.23
N VAL A 147 -6.33 8.59 7.46
CA VAL A 147 -5.68 7.31 7.75
C VAL A 147 -4.19 7.55 8.01
N ALA A 148 -3.66 6.99 9.09
CA ALA A 148 -2.25 7.12 9.46
C ALA A 148 -1.42 5.93 8.98
N ALA A 149 -1.96 4.71 9.07
CA ALA A 149 -1.30 3.49 8.57
C ALA A 149 -2.33 2.39 8.30
N THR A 150 -1.97 1.49 7.40
CA THR A 150 -2.73 0.29 7.08
C THR A 150 -1.79 -0.92 6.99
N TRP A 151 -2.29 -2.08 7.35
CA TRP A 151 -1.61 -3.37 7.23
C TRP A 151 -2.55 -4.36 6.57
N VAL A 152 -2.02 -5.16 5.66
CA VAL A 152 -2.77 -6.18 4.93
C VAL A 152 -2.04 -7.51 5.02
N ALA A 153 -2.77 -8.55 5.42
CA ALA A 153 -2.34 -9.93 5.34
C ALA A 153 -3.13 -10.65 4.23
N ALA A 154 -2.45 -11.33 3.32
CA ALA A 154 -3.08 -12.03 2.21
C ALA A 154 -2.37 -13.35 1.90
N THR A 155 -3.15 -14.37 1.56
CA THR A 155 -2.66 -15.70 1.17
C THR A 155 -3.27 -16.19 -0.16
N PRO A 156 -3.38 -15.35 -1.20
CA PRO A 156 -3.86 -15.82 -2.50
C PRO A 156 -2.84 -16.78 -3.13
N PRO A 157 -3.28 -17.62 -4.07
CA PRO A 157 -2.44 -18.65 -4.68
C PRO A 157 -1.32 -18.08 -5.55
N SER A 158 -1.40 -16.83 -5.97
CA SER A 158 -0.38 -16.16 -6.77
C SER A 158 -0.44 -14.65 -6.54
N LEU A 159 0.68 -13.95 -6.75
CA LEU A 159 0.81 -12.50 -6.62
C LEU A 159 0.31 -11.96 -5.27
N ALA A 160 0.55 -12.75 -4.21
CA ALA A 160 0.07 -12.43 -2.86
C ALA A 160 0.59 -11.07 -2.38
N THR A 161 1.87 -10.80 -2.61
CA THR A 161 2.52 -9.59 -2.13
C THR A 161 2.13 -8.37 -2.96
N ALA A 162 2.04 -8.52 -4.31
CA ALA A 162 1.55 -7.44 -5.17
C ALA A 162 0.12 -7.02 -4.81
N GLN A 163 -0.74 -8.00 -4.51
CA GLN A 163 -2.12 -7.73 -4.10
C GLN A 163 -2.17 -7.06 -2.72
N ALA A 164 -1.41 -7.57 -1.75
CA ALA A 164 -1.38 -7.00 -0.39
C ALA A 164 -0.82 -5.56 -0.38
N ASP A 165 0.26 -5.28 -1.13
CA ASP A 165 0.86 -3.95 -1.30
C ASP A 165 -0.18 -2.97 -1.88
N GLY A 166 -0.83 -3.35 -2.99
CA GLY A 166 -1.89 -2.55 -3.60
C GLY A 166 -3.09 -2.30 -2.69
N LEU A 167 -3.55 -3.32 -1.97
CA LEU A 167 -4.67 -3.21 -1.04
C LEU A 167 -4.33 -2.35 0.19
N ALA A 168 -3.11 -2.43 0.71
CA ALA A 168 -2.66 -1.56 1.79
C ALA A 168 -2.75 -0.08 1.39
N THR A 169 -2.36 0.25 0.15
CA THR A 169 -2.55 1.60 -0.39
C THR A 169 -4.02 1.95 -0.62
N ALA A 170 -4.81 1.04 -1.20
CA ALA A 170 -6.22 1.28 -1.51
C ALA A 170 -7.08 1.55 -0.26
N LEU A 171 -6.74 0.97 0.89
CA LEU A 171 -7.42 1.18 2.17
C LEU A 171 -7.37 2.65 2.67
N PHE A 172 -6.50 3.49 2.11
CA PHE A 172 -6.50 4.92 2.42
C PHE A 172 -7.72 5.65 1.86
N THR A 173 -8.28 5.17 0.74
CA THR A 173 -9.37 5.84 0.01
C THR A 173 -10.63 5.01 -0.10
N THR A 174 -10.55 3.71 0.14
CA THR A 174 -11.66 2.77 -0.08
C THR A 174 -11.95 1.96 1.17
N PRO A 175 -13.21 1.89 1.63
CA PRO A 175 -13.57 1.10 2.80
C PRO A 175 -13.19 -0.38 2.68
N ALA A 176 -12.65 -0.96 3.74
CA ALA A 176 -12.24 -2.37 3.79
C ALA A 176 -13.36 -3.34 3.37
N ALA A 177 -14.60 -3.09 3.76
CA ALA A 177 -15.74 -3.93 3.38
C ALA A 177 -15.97 -3.97 1.86
N GLN A 178 -15.74 -2.85 1.17
CA GLN A 178 -15.86 -2.79 -0.29
C GLN A 178 -14.74 -3.57 -0.97
N LEU A 179 -13.50 -3.42 -0.52
CA LEU A 179 -12.37 -4.16 -1.08
C LEU A 179 -12.49 -5.67 -0.81
N ARG A 180 -12.90 -6.07 0.40
CA ARG A 180 -13.09 -7.47 0.78
C ARG A 180 -14.22 -8.18 0.02
N ALA A 181 -15.14 -7.44 -0.59
CA ALA A 181 -16.14 -8.01 -1.50
C ALA A 181 -15.53 -8.56 -2.81
N HIS A 182 -14.32 -8.13 -3.15
CA HIS A 182 -13.65 -8.48 -4.41
C HIS A 182 -12.34 -9.25 -4.21
N PHE A 183 -11.68 -9.06 -3.06
CA PHE A 183 -10.37 -9.63 -2.76
C PHE A 183 -10.36 -10.35 -1.41
N PRO A 184 -9.80 -11.57 -1.32
CA PRO A 184 -9.59 -12.25 -0.05
C PRO A 184 -8.36 -11.68 0.65
N PHE A 185 -8.56 -10.96 1.75
CA PHE A 185 -7.48 -10.44 2.61
C PHE A 185 -8.01 -10.09 3.99
N GLU A 186 -7.09 -9.98 4.94
CA GLU A 186 -7.33 -9.43 6.27
C GLU A 186 -6.56 -8.12 6.44
N CYS A 187 -7.08 -7.20 7.24
CA CYS A 187 -6.46 -5.89 7.40
C CYS A 187 -6.59 -5.30 8.79
N ALA A 188 -5.67 -4.40 9.08
CA ALA A 188 -5.74 -3.49 10.21
C ALA A 188 -5.52 -2.05 9.72
N ILE A 189 -6.21 -1.10 10.34
CA ILE A 189 -6.20 0.33 9.97
C ILE A 189 -6.03 1.13 11.24
N LEU A 190 -5.09 2.07 11.22
CA LEU A 190 -4.93 3.11 12.23
C LEU A 190 -5.30 4.45 11.60
N THR A 191 -6.27 5.14 12.17
CA THR A 191 -6.70 6.46 11.72
C THR A 191 -5.83 7.58 12.32
N ALA A 192 -5.94 8.77 11.78
CA ALA A 192 -5.15 9.93 12.24
C ALA A 192 -5.51 10.37 13.67
N ASP A 193 -6.73 10.11 14.12
CA ASP A 193 -7.18 10.33 15.50
C ASP A 193 -6.77 9.22 16.47
N ARG A 194 -5.95 8.27 16.01
CA ARG A 194 -5.47 7.12 16.77
C ARG A 194 -6.53 6.06 17.07
N SER A 195 -7.68 6.10 16.42
CA SER A 195 -8.63 5.00 16.45
C SER A 195 -8.08 3.83 15.62
N ALA A 196 -8.27 2.61 16.12
CA ALA A 196 -7.80 1.41 15.46
C ALA A 196 -8.97 0.47 15.13
N ALA A 197 -8.93 -0.13 13.95
CA ALA A 197 -9.87 -1.15 13.51
C ALA A 197 -9.13 -2.27 12.81
N GLN A 198 -9.64 -3.50 12.94
CA GLN A 198 -9.09 -4.66 12.21
C GLN A 198 -10.22 -5.59 11.79
N SER A 199 -9.97 -6.36 10.74
CA SER A 199 -10.86 -7.44 10.33
C SER A 199 -10.81 -8.62 11.32
N PRO A 200 -11.86 -9.45 11.39
CA PRO A 200 -11.97 -10.48 12.43
C PRO A 200 -10.80 -11.49 12.47
N ASP A 201 -10.30 -11.85 11.30
CA ASP A 201 -9.23 -12.86 11.17
C ASP A 201 -7.87 -12.24 10.87
N PHE A 202 -7.68 -10.93 11.13
CA PHE A 202 -6.37 -10.30 11.02
C PHE A 202 -5.39 -10.99 11.97
N PRO A 203 -4.21 -11.44 11.49
CA PRO A 203 -3.29 -12.27 12.26
C PRO A 203 -2.47 -11.45 13.28
N GLY A 204 -3.11 -10.54 13.98
CA GLY A 204 -2.45 -9.64 14.93
C GLY A 204 -3.41 -8.85 15.80
N SER A 205 -2.86 -7.96 16.59
CA SER A 205 -3.65 -7.08 17.45
C SER A 205 -2.92 -5.77 17.74
N PHE A 206 -3.70 -4.72 17.95
CA PHE A 206 -3.19 -3.47 18.51
C PHE A 206 -2.96 -3.61 20.02
N PHE A 207 -1.97 -2.88 20.53
CA PHE A 207 -1.78 -2.78 21.98
C PHE A 207 -2.91 -1.93 22.57
N MET A 208 -3.57 -2.47 23.58
CA MET A 208 -4.54 -1.70 24.37
C MET A 208 -3.78 -0.71 25.27
N ARG A 209 -4.19 0.54 25.24
CA ARG A 209 -3.73 1.57 26.19
C ARG A 209 -4.74 1.76 27.29
#